data_a4c727d9be59d573c9e59a339d2eee68
#
_entry.id   a4c727d9be59d573c9e59a339d2eee68
#
_cell.length_a   1.000
_cell.length_b   1.000
_cell.length_c   1.000
_cell.angle_alpha   90.00
_cell.angle_beta   90.00
_cell.angle_gamma   90.00
#
_symmetry.space_group_name_H-M   'P 1'
#
loop_
_entity.id
_entity.type
_entity.pdbx_description
1 polymer ?
#
loop_
_entity_poly.entity_id
_entity_poly.type
_entity_poly.pdbx_seq_one_letter_code
_entity_poly.pdbx_strand_id
1 'polypeptide(L)'
;DQWALNYQAFNAPVILLFFMDNFLQKGSYMDCGMFIQSIMLSAVEHGLATCPQAALGEYPDIIREELSYAEDKLLLCGMALGYEDKSEIVNSYRTPRKELDKMVRYFS
;
A
#
# COMPACT_ATOMS: atom_id res chain seq x y z
N ASP A 1 -13.48 0.05 15.41
CA ASP A 1 -13.10 -1.18 14.73
C ASP A 1 -12.00 -0.88 13.71
N GLN A 2 -10.80 -1.43 13.91
CA GLN A 2 -9.65 -1.18 13.03
C GLN A 2 -9.87 -1.60 11.57
N TRP A 3 -10.72 -2.60 11.36
CA TRP A 3 -11.05 -3.04 10.00
C TRP A 3 -11.82 -1.96 9.25
N ALA A 4 -12.78 -1.32 9.90
CA ALA A 4 -13.52 -0.20 9.31
C ALA A 4 -12.63 1.03 9.07
N LEU A 5 -11.65 1.29 9.94
CA LEU A 5 -10.69 2.37 9.77
C LEU A 5 -9.80 2.20 8.53
N ASN A 6 -9.63 0.96 8.03
CA ASN A 6 -8.92 0.72 6.77
C ASN A 6 -9.53 1.50 5.61
N TYR A 7 -10.86 1.50 5.50
CA TYR A 7 -11.58 2.23 4.43
C TYR A 7 -11.60 3.75 4.62
N GLN A 8 -11.20 4.20 5.80
CA GLN A 8 -11.01 5.62 6.12
C GLN A 8 -9.53 6.04 6.06
N ALA A 9 -8.67 5.16 5.51
CA ALA A 9 -7.22 5.34 5.47
C ALA A 9 -6.63 5.77 6.82
N PHE A 10 -7.19 5.22 7.92
CA PHE A 10 -6.80 5.54 9.31
C PHE A 10 -6.82 7.04 9.63
N ASN A 11 -7.72 7.80 9.00
CA ASN A 11 -7.82 9.26 9.10
C ASN A 11 -6.54 10.01 8.67
N ALA A 12 -5.72 9.41 7.82
CA ALA A 12 -4.54 10.05 7.27
C ALA A 12 -4.92 11.28 6.42
N PRO A 13 -4.12 12.34 6.46
CA PRO A 13 -4.41 13.57 5.71
C PRO A 13 -4.30 13.39 4.19
N VAL A 14 -3.57 12.37 3.73
CA VAL A 14 -3.36 12.08 2.32
C VAL A 14 -3.60 10.60 2.05
N ILE A 15 -4.30 10.31 0.97
CA ILE A 15 -4.48 8.97 0.43
C ILE A 15 -3.87 8.94 -0.97
N LEU A 16 -2.97 8.02 -1.21
CA LEU A 16 -2.45 7.72 -2.54
C LEU A 16 -3.21 6.51 -3.09
N LEU A 17 -3.60 6.58 -4.35
CA LEU A 17 -4.23 5.46 -5.06
C LEU A 17 -3.33 5.06 -6.23
N PHE A 18 -3.08 3.77 -6.38
CA PHE A 18 -2.17 3.22 -7.38
C PHE A 18 -2.94 2.52 -8.47
N PHE A 19 -2.70 2.96 -9.69
CA PHE A 19 -3.35 2.43 -10.89
C PHE A 19 -2.30 1.90 -11.87
N MET A 20 -2.69 0.93 -12.66
CA MET A 20 -1.95 0.51 -13.85
C MET A 20 -2.91 0.23 -14.99
N ASP A 21 -2.39 0.13 -16.20
CA ASP A 21 -3.21 -0.28 -17.35
C ASP A 21 -3.65 -1.74 -17.18
N ASN A 22 -4.93 -2.03 -17.42
CA ASN A 22 -5.52 -3.33 -17.13
C ASN A 22 -5.03 -4.47 -18.03
N PHE A 23 -4.42 -4.14 -19.18
CA PHE A 23 -3.84 -5.13 -20.11
C PHE A 23 -2.42 -5.57 -19.71
N LEU A 24 -1.81 -4.95 -18.71
CA LEU A 24 -0.46 -5.27 -18.28
C LEU A 24 -0.41 -6.58 -17.48
N GLN A 25 0.75 -7.25 -17.54
CA GLN A 25 0.98 -8.58 -16.98
C GLN A 25 1.79 -8.55 -15.67
N LYS A 26 2.19 -9.74 -15.20
CA LYS A 26 2.86 -9.95 -13.91
C LYS A 26 4.08 -9.03 -13.67
N GLY A 27 4.88 -8.75 -14.71
CA GLY A 27 6.03 -7.85 -14.58
C GLY A 27 5.64 -6.46 -14.08
N SER A 28 4.56 -5.91 -14.62
CA SER A 28 4.08 -4.58 -14.23
C SER A 28 3.54 -4.53 -12.80
N TYR A 29 2.97 -5.64 -12.29
CA TYR A 29 2.61 -5.73 -10.88
C TYR A 29 3.85 -5.66 -9.98
N MET A 30 4.95 -6.31 -10.37
CA MET A 30 6.22 -6.24 -9.65
C MET A 30 6.79 -4.81 -9.69
N ASP A 31 6.75 -4.14 -10.85
CA ASP A 31 7.18 -2.74 -11.00
C ASP A 31 6.37 -1.82 -10.09
N CYS A 32 5.06 -1.98 -10.03
CA CYS A 32 4.20 -1.22 -9.12
C CYS A 32 4.56 -1.46 -7.66
N GLY A 33 4.84 -2.71 -7.27
CA GLY A 33 5.28 -3.03 -5.91
C GLY A 33 6.61 -2.36 -5.55
N MET A 34 7.58 -2.35 -6.46
CA MET A 34 8.85 -1.65 -6.28
C MET A 34 8.67 -0.13 -6.19
N PHE A 35 7.79 0.43 -7.00
CA PHE A 35 7.43 1.85 -6.96
C PHE A 35 6.79 2.22 -5.62
N ILE A 36 5.81 1.45 -5.15
CA ILE A 36 5.16 1.64 -3.86
C ILE A 36 6.19 1.59 -2.72
N GLN A 37 7.07 0.61 -2.71
CA GLN A 37 8.15 0.49 -1.72
C GLN A 37 9.09 1.70 -1.76
N SER A 38 9.42 2.21 -2.94
CA SER A 38 10.26 3.39 -3.08
C SER A 38 9.61 4.63 -2.48
N ILE A 39 8.30 4.80 -2.66
CA ILE A 39 7.54 5.88 -2.01
C ILE A 39 7.58 5.74 -0.49
N MET A 40 7.40 4.52 0.04
CA MET A 40 7.46 4.27 1.48
C MET A 40 8.82 4.65 2.08
N LEU A 41 9.91 4.29 1.41
CA LEU A 41 11.27 4.65 1.84
C LEU A 41 11.51 6.16 1.76
N SER A 42 11.05 6.80 0.69
CA SER A 42 11.14 8.26 0.54
C SER A 42 10.33 8.99 1.62
N ALA A 43 9.16 8.48 1.98
CA ALA A 43 8.34 9.04 3.05
C ALA A 43 9.09 9.03 4.40
N VAL A 44 9.77 7.94 4.73
CA VAL A 44 10.61 7.83 5.93
C VAL A 44 11.71 8.87 5.95
N GLU A 45 12.37 9.11 4.83
CA GLU A 45 13.40 10.16 4.69
C GLU A 45 12.84 11.56 5.03
N HIS A 46 11.57 11.80 4.71
CA HIS A 46 10.88 13.06 5.01
C HIS A 46 10.17 13.07 6.38
N GLY A 47 10.42 12.09 7.24
CA GLY A 47 9.79 11.99 8.56
C GLY A 47 8.30 11.65 8.53
N LEU A 48 7.83 11.05 7.42
CA LEU A 48 6.45 10.65 7.23
C LEU A 48 6.30 9.12 7.42
N ALA A 49 5.09 8.71 7.72
CA ALA A 49 4.68 7.31 7.81
C ALA A 49 3.71 6.95 6.69
N THR A 50 3.74 5.70 6.27
CA THR A 50 2.87 5.17 5.23
C THR A 50 2.23 3.86 5.66
N CYS A 51 1.03 3.60 5.16
CA CYS A 51 0.35 2.32 5.34
C CYS A 51 -0.29 1.90 4.01
N PRO A 52 0.35 1.00 3.22
CA PRO A 52 -0.27 0.46 2.02
C PRO A 52 -1.44 -0.45 2.39
N GLN A 53 -2.55 -0.30 1.66
CA GLN A 53 -3.84 -0.91 2.01
C GLN A 53 -4.48 -1.53 0.78
N ALA A 54 -4.48 -2.86 0.71
CA ALA A 54 -5.19 -3.61 -0.34
C ALA A 54 -6.69 -3.33 -0.30
N ALA A 55 -7.25 -3.13 0.89
CA ALA A 55 -8.67 -2.85 1.10
C ALA A 55 -9.20 -1.68 0.26
N LEU A 56 -8.39 -0.65 0.01
CA LEU A 56 -8.77 0.49 -0.83
C LEU A 56 -8.91 0.13 -2.32
N GLY A 57 -8.45 -1.04 -2.73
CA GLY A 57 -8.62 -1.58 -4.08
C GLY A 57 -9.80 -2.54 -4.24
N GLU A 58 -10.51 -2.88 -3.16
CA GLU A 58 -11.59 -3.89 -3.20
C GLU A 58 -12.88 -3.40 -3.87
N TYR A 59 -13.11 -2.09 -3.88
CA TYR A 59 -14.31 -1.47 -4.43
C TYR A 59 -13.98 -0.45 -5.52
N PRO A 60 -13.39 -0.90 -6.65
CA PRO A 60 -12.90 0.01 -7.69
C PRO A 60 -13.99 0.83 -8.35
N ASP A 61 -15.23 0.34 -8.41
CA ASP A 61 -16.34 1.04 -9.05
C ASP A 61 -16.72 2.31 -8.27
N ILE A 62 -16.70 2.26 -6.94
CA ILE A 62 -16.95 3.42 -6.09
C ILE A 62 -15.89 4.50 -6.33
N ILE A 63 -14.62 4.10 -6.35
CA ILE A 63 -13.51 5.01 -6.59
C ILE A 63 -13.55 5.58 -8.02
N ARG A 64 -13.96 4.76 -8.99
CA ARG A 64 -14.12 5.19 -10.39
C ARG A 64 -15.19 6.24 -10.53
N GLU A 65 -16.34 6.06 -9.88
CA GLU A 65 -17.44 7.02 -9.89
C GLU A 65 -17.01 8.38 -9.33
N GLU A 66 -16.31 8.36 -8.18
CA GLU A 66 -15.85 9.59 -7.51
C GLU A 66 -14.73 10.31 -8.29
N LEU A 67 -13.77 9.57 -8.79
CA LEU A 67 -12.56 10.15 -9.43
C LEU A 67 -12.62 10.19 -10.96
N SER A 68 -13.64 9.60 -11.57
CA SER A 68 -13.83 9.58 -13.03
C SER A 68 -12.61 9.10 -13.80
N TYR A 69 -11.88 8.09 -13.29
CA TYR A 69 -10.73 7.55 -14.02
C TYR A 69 -11.15 6.57 -15.13
N ALA A 70 -10.30 6.43 -16.15
CA ALA A 70 -10.59 5.64 -17.34
C ALA A 70 -10.81 4.15 -17.04
N GLU A 71 -11.67 3.49 -17.83
CA GLU A 71 -12.02 2.08 -17.65
C GLU A 71 -10.88 1.11 -17.94
N ASP A 72 -9.89 1.54 -18.71
CA ASP A 72 -8.68 0.75 -18.98
C ASP A 72 -7.67 0.77 -17.82
N LYS A 73 -7.97 1.47 -16.73
CA LYS A 73 -7.13 1.52 -15.52
C LYS A 73 -7.62 0.53 -14.47
N LEU A 74 -6.69 -0.22 -13.93
CA LEU A 74 -6.89 -1.13 -12.81
C LEU A 74 -6.41 -0.46 -11.53
N LEU A 75 -7.30 -0.32 -10.55
CA LEU A 75 -6.93 0.11 -9.20
C LEU A 75 -6.28 -1.06 -8.47
N LEU A 76 -5.03 -0.91 -8.09
CA LEU A 76 -4.26 -1.94 -7.38
C LEU A 76 -4.51 -1.90 -5.87
N CYS A 77 -4.31 -0.76 -5.28
CA CYS A 77 -4.42 -0.53 -3.84
C CYS A 77 -4.40 0.96 -3.56
N GLY A 78 -4.57 1.31 -2.30
CA GLY A 78 -4.28 2.64 -1.79
C GLY A 78 -3.18 2.63 -0.75
N MET A 79 -2.78 3.80 -0.31
CA MET A 79 -1.82 3.98 0.76
C MET A 79 -2.14 5.24 1.56
N ALA A 80 -2.32 5.08 2.87
CA ALA A 80 -2.39 6.21 3.79
C ALA A 80 -1.00 6.83 3.94
N LEU A 81 -0.94 8.16 3.94
CA LEU A 81 0.29 8.92 4.13
C LEU A 81 0.07 10.03 5.15
N GLY A 82 0.90 10.08 6.17
CA GLY A 82 0.78 11.07 7.24
C GLY A 82 1.87 10.92 8.27
N TYR A 83 1.56 11.27 9.51
CA TYR A 83 2.46 11.09 10.65
C TYR A 83 2.01 9.89 11.48
N GLU A 84 2.98 9.10 11.97
CA GLU A 84 2.69 7.96 12.84
C GLU A 84 2.08 8.43 14.16
N ASP A 85 0.92 7.89 14.52
CA ASP A 85 0.38 8.05 15.87
C ASP A 85 1.07 7.05 16.81
N LYS A 86 2.04 7.54 17.56
CA LYS A 86 2.84 6.76 18.51
C LYS A 86 2.06 6.32 19.75
N SER A 87 0.88 6.87 19.99
CA SER A 87 0.02 6.46 21.10
C SER A 87 -0.79 5.21 20.80
N GLU A 88 -0.96 4.87 19.52
CA GLU A 88 -1.70 3.68 19.10
C GLU A 88 -0.87 2.41 19.30
N ILE A 89 -1.44 1.44 20.02
CA ILE A 89 -0.77 0.17 20.36
C ILE A 89 -0.35 -0.60 19.10
N VAL A 90 -1.15 -0.55 18.04
CA VAL A 90 -0.83 -1.24 16.79
C VAL A 90 0.48 -0.75 16.16
N ASN A 91 0.87 0.47 16.39
CA ASN A 91 2.11 1.05 15.88
C ASN A 91 3.36 0.64 16.69
N SER A 92 3.20 0.12 17.89
CA SER A 92 4.31 -0.40 18.70
C SER A 92 4.74 -1.82 18.31
N TYR A 93 3.87 -2.57 17.62
CA TYR A 93 4.15 -3.95 17.23
C TYR A 93 5.04 -4.01 15.98
N ARG A 94 6.05 -4.87 16.04
CA ARG A 94 6.92 -5.18 14.89
C ARG A 94 6.82 -6.67 14.57
N THR A 95 6.39 -6.97 13.36
CA THR A 95 6.28 -8.36 12.90
C THR A 95 7.67 -9.01 12.81
N PRO A 96 7.83 -10.24 13.31
CA PRO A 96 9.10 -10.94 13.19
C PRO A 96 9.41 -11.24 11.71
N ARG A 97 10.68 -11.36 11.40
CA ARG A 97 11.16 -11.80 10.08
C ARG A 97 11.65 -13.24 10.17
N LYS A 98 11.40 -14.00 9.11
CA LYS A 98 11.95 -15.36 8.98
C LYS A 98 13.46 -15.29 8.86
N GLU A 99 14.12 -16.29 9.43
CA GLU A 99 15.56 -16.49 9.24
C GLU A 99 15.89 -16.72 7.76
N LEU A 100 17.07 -16.27 7.34
CA LEU A 100 17.46 -16.28 5.93
C LEU A 100 17.48 -17.69 5.34
N ASP A 101 17.97 -18.67 6.09
CA ASP A 101 18.02 -20.09 5.72
C ASP A 101 16.65 -20.73 5.45
N LYS A 102 15.58 -20.13 5.98
CA LYS A 102 14.19 -20.55 5.73
C LYS A 102 13.59 -19.92 4.47
N MET A 103 14.23 -18.92 3.90
CA MET A 103 13.74 -18.19 2.74
C MET A 103 14.60 -18.37 1.50
N VAL A 104 15.88 -18.65 1.68
CA VAL A 104 16.85 -18.77 0.58
C VAL A 104 17.42 -20.18 0.55
N ARG A 105 17.47 -20.76 -0.64
CA ARG A 105 18.13 -22.03 -0.91
C ARG A 105 19.26 -21.81 -1.91
N TYR A 106 20.45 -22.18 -1.53
CA TYR A 106 21.63 -22.11 -2.39
C TYR A 106 21.81 -23.42 -3.14
N PHE A 107 22.10 -23.32 -4.41
CA PHE A 107 22.45 -24.45 -5.27
C PHE A 107 23.87 -24.28 -5.77
N SER A 108 24.64 -25.33 -5.68
CA SER A 108 26.04 -25.39 -6.16
C SER A 108 26.17 -26.36 -7.34
#